data_aa91813e25347c1788c2577dd2f9d05c
#
_entry.id   aa91813e25347c1788c2577dd2f9d05c
#
_cell.length_a   1.000
_cell.length_b   1.000
_cell.length_c   1.000
_cell.angle_alpha   90.00
_cell.angle_beta   90.00
_cell.angle_gamma   90.00
#
_symmetry.space_group_name_H-M   'P 1'
#
loop_
_entity.id
_entity.type
_entity.pdbx_description
1 polymer ?
#
loop_
_entity_poly.entity_id
_entity_poly.type
_entity_poly.pdbx_seq_one_letter_code
_entity_poly.pdbx_strand_id
1 'polypeptide(L)'
;MVRKTKEDAKLTRQRIIDAAREVFLARGVSRSTLEHIATQAEVTRGAVYWHFKNKTEIFHAIRDRVFLPLIDRMDDTLATENKEDPLTQIESSLCDTIHELNENIEMRQIYEIMMIKCEYVDEFATVLQQILGNCSNITEKIQKAYERAEAQKLLASSHTPRALALDTHLFF
;
A
#
# COMPACT_ATOMS: atom_id res chain seq x y z
N MET A 1 13.59 -32.48 18.94
CA MET A 1 12.85 -31.44 18.19
C MET A 1 13.31 -30.08 18.71
N VAL A 2 14.11 -29.36 17.93
CA VAL A 2 14.58 -28.02 18.34
C VAL A 2 13.37 -27.06 18.31
N ARG A 3 13.05 -26.46 19.44
CA ARG A 3 11.99 -25.45 19.58
C ARG A 3 12.41 -24.24 18.74
N LYS A 4 11.75 -24.01 17.58
CA LYS A 4 11.98 -22.81 16.78
C LYS A 4 11.85 -21.59 17.67
N THR A 5 12.84 -20.72 17.69
CA THR A 5 12.82 -19.49 18.45
C THR A 5 11.77 -18.54 17.86
N LYS A 6 11.32 -17.55 18.62
CA LYS A 6 10.40 -16.51 18.12
C LYS A 6 11.00 -15.77 16.92
N GLU A 7 12.32 -15.68 16.87
CA GLU A 7 13.06 -15.05 15.77
C GLU A 7 13.04 -15.92 14.51
N ASP A 8 13.26 -17.24 14.62
CA ASP A 8 13.16 -18.17 13.49
C ASP A 8 11.77 -18.16 12.86
N ALA A 9 10.72 -17.98 13.67
CA ALA A 9 9.35 -17.85 13.18
C ALA A 9 9.14 -16.56 12.38
N LYS A 10 9.70 -15.43 12.83
CA LYS A 10 9.65 -14.17 12.09
C LYS A 10 10.39 -14.26 10.77
N LEU A 11 11.60 -14.85 10.75
CA LEU A 11 12.37 -15.05 9.52
C LEU A 11 11.62 -15.92 8.52
N THR A 12 11.00 -17.02 9.01
CA THR A 12 10.18 -17.90 8.16
C THR A 12 8.99 -17.14 7.57
N ARG A 13 8.29 -16.35 8.39
CA ARG A 13 7.16 -15.53 7.93
C ARG A 13 7.60 -14.54 6.85
N GLN A 14 8.76 -13.89 7.03
CA GLN A 14 9.32 -12.96 6.08
C GLN A 14 9.64 -13.64 4.74
N ARG A 15 10.31 -14.80 4.76
CA ARG A 15 10.59 -15.60 3.56
C ARG A 15 9.31 -15.96 2.79
N ILE A 16 8.23 -16.30 3.50
CA ILE A 16 6.93 -16.59 2.87
C ILE A 16 6.36 -15.36 2.18
N ILE A 17 6.46 -14.17 2.78
CA ILE A 17 5.98 -12.90 2.20
C ILE A 17 6.78 -12.57 0.93
N ASP A 18 8.11 -12.66 0.98
CA ASP A 18 8.98 -12.36 -0.16
C ASP A 18 8.74 -13.33 -1.32
N ALA A 19 8.63 -14.63 -1.03
CA ALA A 19 8.31 -15.65 -2.03
C ALA A 19 6.91 -15.44 -2.64
N ALA A 20 5.94 -15.05 -1.84
CA ALA A 20 4.60 -14.76 -2.33
C ALA A 20 4.57 -13.57 -3.29
N ARG A 21 5.34 -12.51 -3.00
CA ARG A 21 5.50 -11.37 -3.91
C ARG A 21 6.01 -11.83 -5.28
N GLU A 22 7.06 -12.65 -5.32
CA GLU A 22 7.64 -13.18 -6.57
C GLU A 22 6.62 -14.04 -7.32
N VAL A 23 5.92 -14.92 -6.61
CA VAL A 23 4.89 -15.80 -7.19
C VAL A 23 3.72 -15.00 -7.77
N PHE A 24 3.26 -13.96 -7.05
CA PHE A 24 2.18 -13.09 -7.52
C PHE A 24 2.58 -12.26 -8.74
N LEU A 25 3.81 -11.75 -8.78
CA LEU A 25 4.33 -11.06 -9.96
C LEU A 25 4.37 -11.96 -11.18
N ALA A 26 4.88 -13.17 -11.02
CA ALA A 26 5.09 -14.09 -12.13
C ALA A 26 3.79 -14.68 -12.67
N ARG A 27 2.82 -15.00 -11.79
CA ARG A 27 1.63 -15.79 -12.14
C ARG A 27 0.31 -15.02 -12.05
N GLY A 28 0.31 -13.85 -11.39
CA GLY A 28 -0.90 -13.20 -10.93
C GLY A 28 -1.44 -13.81 -9.63
N VAL A 29 -2.24 -13.06 -8.90
CA VAL A 29 -2.74 -13.46 -7.58
C VAL A 29 -3.74 -14.61 -7.68
N SER A 30 -4.69 -14.55 -8.63
CA SER A 30 -5.74 -15.56 -8.78
C SER A 30 -5.18 -16.94 -9.09
N ARG A 31 -4.17 -17.03 -9.96
CA ARG A 31 -3.54 -18.29 -10.40
C ARG A 31 -2.48 -18.82 -9.43
N SER A 32 -2.17 -18.08 -8.40
CA SER A 32 -1.20 -18.49 -7.37
C SER A 32 -1.86 -19.34 -6.29
N THR A 33 -1.11 -20.30 -5.76
CA THR A 33 -1.53 -21.18 -4.67
C THR A 33 -0.55 -21.11 -3.51
N LEU A 34 -0.99 -21.50 -2.30
CA LEU A 34 -0.10 -21.63 -1.15
C LEU A 34 1.01 -22.67 -1.38
N GLU A 35 0.78 -23.65 -2.25
CA GLU A 35 1.79 -24.63 -2.67
C GLU A 35 2.90 -23.97 -3.49
N HIS A 36 2.55 -23.13 -4.47
CA HIS A 36 3.54 -22.35 -5.24
C HIS A 36 4.38 -21.48 -4.31
N ILE A 37 3.74 -20.83 -3.32
CA ILE A 37 4.44 -19.98 -2.36
C ILE A 37 5.35 -20.81 -1.43
N ALA A 38 4.88 -21.97 -0.95
CA ALA A 38 5.69 -22.86 -0.11
C ALA A 38 6.94 -23.32 -0.83
N THR A 39 6.79 -23.74 -2.10
CA THR A 39 7.90 -24.17 -2.96
C THR A 39 8.91 -23.04 -3.15
N GLN A 40 8.43 -21.85 -3.51
CA GLN A 40 9.28 -20.67 -3.73
C GLN A 40 10.00 -20.22 -2.44
N ALA A 41 9.33 -20.32 -1.30
CA ALA A 41 9.91 -19.99 0.01
C ALA A 41 10.83 -21.09 0.58
N GLU A 42 10.93 -22.25 -0.10
CA GLU A 42 11.66 -23.42 0.38
C GLU A 42 11.22 -23.85 1.78
N VAL A 43 9.91 -23.85 2.02
CA VAL A 43 9.30 -24.30 3.27
C VAL A 43 8.22 -25.35 3.01
N THR A 44 7.81 -26.06 4.04
CA THR A 44 6.67 -26.99 3.92
C THR A 44 5.35 -26.22 3.80
N ARG A 45 4.36 -26.81 3.13
CA ARG A 45 3.00 -26.28 3.09
C ARG A 45 2.43 -26.06 4.51
N GLY A 46 2.71 -26.99 5.44
CA GLY A 46 2.34 -26.84 6.84
C GLY A 46 2.94 -25.62 7.52
N ALA A 47 4.18 -25.25 7.17
CA ALA A 47 4.81 -24.02 7.65
C ALA A 47 4.11 -22.76 7.13
N VAL A 48 3.64 -22.76 5.88
CA VAL A 48 2.84 -21.64 5.36
C VAL A 48 1.53 -21.52 6.13
N TYR A 49 0.78 -22.61 6.33
CA TYR A 49 -0.48 -22.61 7.08
C TYR A 49 -0.33 -22.23 8.56
N TRP A 50 0.85 -22.44 9.13
CA TRP A 50 1.13 -21.99 10.49
C TRP A 50 1.20 -20.47 10.60
N HIS A 51 1.66 -19.77 9.53
CA HIS A 51 1.80 -18.31 9.49
C HIS A 51 0.61 -17.58 8.87
N PHE A 52 -0.09 -18.20 7.92
CA PHE A 52 -1.15 -17.57 7.14
C PHE A 52 -2.27 -18.57 6.86
N LYS A 53 -3.50 -18.18 7.15
CA LYS A 53 -4.67 -19.04 6.96
C LYS A 53 -5.02 -19.23 5.48
N ASN A 54 -4.81 -18.20 4.67
CA ASN A 54 -5.16 -18.17 3.27
C ASN A 54 -4.26 -17.21 2.49
N LYS A 55 -4.45 -17.17 1.18
CA LYS A 55 -3.73 -16.33 0.24
C LYS A 55 -4.00 -14.84 0.47
N THR A 56 -5.19 -14.49 0.90
CA THR A 56 -5.60 -13.11 1.18
C THR A 56 -4.81 -12.52 2.37
N GLU A 57 -4.58 -13.30 3.43
CA GLU A 57 -3.73 -12.84 4.54
C GLU A 57 -2.29 -12.55 4.10
N ILE A 58 -1.74 -13.36 3.18
CA ILE A 58 -0.41 -13.09 2.63
C ILE A 58 -0.43 -11.82 1.80
N PHE A 59 -1.45 -11.63 0.97
CA PHE A 59 -1.62 -10.42 0.17
C PHE A 59 -1.68 -9.16 1.04
N HIS A 60 -2.46 -9.20 2.13
CA HIS A 60 -2.50 -8.11 3.10
C HIS A 60 -1.12 -7.84 3.71
N ALA A 61 -0.39 -8.89 4.12
CA ALA A 61 0.93 -8.72 4.69
C ALA A 61 1.95 -8.11 3.71
N ILE A 62 1.84 -8.43 2.41
CA ILE A 62 2.65 -7.82 1.35
C ILE A 62 2.28 -6.35 1.20
N ARG A 63 1.00 -6.03 1.05
CA ARG A 63 0.50 -4.67 0.89
C ARG A 63 0.88 -3.78 2.08
N ASP A 64 0.55 -4.21 3.27
CA ASP A 64 0.69 -3.42 4.49
C ASP A 64 2.15 -3.09 4.81
N ARG A 65 3.08 -3.96 4.41
CA ARG A 65 4.53 -3.72 4.60
C ARG A 65 5.04 -2.45 3.91
N VAL A 66 4.44 -2.10 2.79
CA VAL A 66 4.90 -0.97 1.97
C VAL A 66 3.94 0.21 2.06
N PHE A 67 2.64 -0.05 1.98
CA PHE A 67 1.66 1.03 1.91
C PHE A 67 1.37 1.70 3.26
N LEU A 68 1.42 0.97 4.39
CA LEU A 68 1.21 1.61 5.69
C LEU A 68 2.26 2.68 5.99
N PRO A 69 3.58 2.42 5.84
CA PRO A 69 4.58 3.48 6.05
C PRO A 69 4.45 4.67 5.09
N LEU A 70 3.95 4.43 3.86
CA LEU A 70 3.68 5.50 2.91
C LEU A 70 2.50 6.37 3.37
N ILE A 71 1.39 5.73 3.77
CA ILE A 71 0.21 6.42 4.28
C ILE A 71 0.57 7.23 5.54
N ASP A 72 1.33 6.66 6.46
CA ASP A 72 1.77 7.32 7.68
C ASP A 72 2.59 8.59 7.36
N ARG A 73 3.53 8.51 6.40
CA ARG A 73 4.30 9.69 5.95
C ARG A 73 3.43 10.76 5.30
N MET A 74 2.48 10.36 4.46
CA MET A 74 1.51 11.30 3.88
C MET A 74 0.67 11.98 4.96
N ASP A 75 0.27 11.21 5.98
CA ASP A 75 -0.47 11.72 7.12
C ASP A 75 0.34 12.76 7.89
N ASP A 76 1.59 12.47 8.18
CA ASP A 76 2.50 13.38 8.87
C ASP A 76 2.70 14.68 8.07
N THR A 77 2.88 14.58 6.75
CA THR A 77 3.10 15.72 5.88
C THR A 77 1.84 16.60 5.73
N LEU A 78 0.67 15.97 5.50
CA LEU A 78 -0.57 16.68 5.22
C LEU A 78 -1.31 17.16 6.47
N ALA A 79 -1.13 16.49 7.62
CA ALA A 79 -1.82 16.82 8.86
C ALA A 79 -1.10 17.87 9.71
N THR A 80 0.18 18.08 9.47
CA THR A 80 0.99 18.95 10.33
C THR A 80 0.63 20.41 10.08
N GLU A 81 0.26 21.13 11.13
CA GLU A 81 0.19 22.60 11.16
C GLU A 81 1.63 23.19 11.12
N ASN A 82 2.43 22.75 10.15
CA ASN A 82 3.77 23.23 9.93
C ASN A 82 3.74 24.64 9.35
N LYS A 83 4.88 25.34 9.47
CA LYS A 83 5.11 26.68 8.92
C LYS A 83 5.08 26.71 7.38
N GLU A 84 5.05 25.59 6.71
CA GLU A 84 4.96 25.48 5.26
C GLU A 84 3.52 25.71 4.79
N ASP A 85 3.38 26.35 3.65
CA ASP A 85 2.07 26.56 3.06
C ASP A 85 1.46 25.21 2.61
N PRO A 86 0.13 25.07 2.65
CA PRO A 86 -0.54 23.81 2.35
C PRO A 86 -0.30 23.28 0.93
N LEU A 87 -0.01 24.14 -0.05
CA LEU A 87 0.27 23.70 -1.43
C LEU A 87 1.64 23.05 -1.52
N THR A 88 2.64 23.62 -0.85
CA THR A 88 3.98 23.00 -0.71
C THR A 88 3.90 21.65 -0.01
N GLN A 89 3.06 21.50 1.03
CA GLN A 89 2.84 20.22 1.69
C GLN A 89 2.27 19.17 0.73
N ILE A 90 1.28 19.54 -0.09
CA ILE A 90 0.71 18.64 -1.10
C ILE A 90 1.80 18.25 -2.12
N GLU A 91 2.51 19.23 -2.68
CA GLU A 91 3.59 19.01 -3.65
C GLU A 91 4.66 18.06 -3.09
N SER A 92 5.16 18.34 -1.90
CA SER A 92 6.17 17.50 -1.24
C SER A 92 5.67 16.07 -1.06
N SER A 93 4.44 15.89 -0.57
CA SER A 93 3.84 14.56 -0.37
C SER A 93 3.74 13.77 -1.68
N LEU A 94 3.38 14.44 -2.79
CA LEU A 94 3.31 13.83 -4.12
C LEU A 94 4.71 13.46 -4.64
N CYS A 95 5.65 14.39 -4.56
CA CYS A 95 7.03 14.18 -5.00
C CYS A 95 7.69 13.03 -4.23
N ASP A 96 7.50 12.96 -2.92
CA ASP A 96 8.03 11.89 -2.07
C ASP A 96 7.44 10.53 -2.46
N THR A 97 6.14 10.48 -2.77
CA THR A 97 5.48 9.25 -3.22
C THR A 97 6.03 8.78 -4.57
N ILE A 98 6.18 9.69 -5.54
CA ILE A 98 6.76 9.39 -6.86
C ILE A 98 8.21 8.94 -6.70
N HIS A 99 8.99 9.63 -5.89
CA HIS A 99 10.38 9.27 -5.62
C HIS A 99 10.49 7.87 -5.03
N GLU A 100 9.69 7.56 -4.02
CA GLU A 100 9.67 6.24 -3.40
C GLU A 100 9.28 5.14 -4.40
N LEU A 101 8.25 5.37 -5.23
CA LEU A 101 7.88 4.44 -6.30
C LEU A 101 8.99 4.26 -7.33
N ASN A 102 9.82 5.27 -7.58
CA ASN A 102 10.92 5.19 -8.52
C ASN A 102 12.14 4.44 -7.96
N GLU A 103 12.48 4.70 -6.70
CA GLU A 103 13.69 4.14 -6.09
C GLU A 103 13.48 2.79 -5.42
N ASN A 104 12.27 2.52 -4.92
CA ASN A 104 11.96 1.31 -4.16
C ASN A 104 11.36 0.23 -5.07
N ILE A 105 12.20 -0.72 -5.48
CA ILE A 105 11.79 -1.85 -6.33
C ILE A 105 10.67 -2.68 -5.68
N GLU A 106 10.74 -2.89 -4.38
CA GLU A 106 9.71 -3.65 -3.64
C GLU A 106 8.36 -2.95 -3.73
N MET A 107 8.32 -1.66 -3.54
CA MET A 107 7.12 -0.85 -3.65
C MET A 107 6.51 -0.90 -5.04
N ARG A 108 7.31 -0.74 -6.10
CA ARG A 108 6.83 -0.88 -7.48
C ARG A 108 6.22 -2.25 -7.75
N GLN A 109 6.89 -3.30 -7.28
CA GLN A 109 6.40 -4.67 -7.45
C GLN A 109 5.06 -4.90 -6.74
N ILE A 110 4.91 -4.37 -5.53
CA ILE A 110 3.67 -4.48 -4.79
C ILE A 110 2.56 -3.68 -5.46
N TYR A 111 2.88 -2.48 -5.96
CA TYR A 111 1.95 -1.67 -6.74
C TYR A 111 1.51 -2.42 -8.01
N GLU A 112 2.44 -3.03 -8.75
CA GLU A 112 2.13 -3.87 -9.93
C GLU A 112 1.21 -5.04 -9.56
N ILE A 113 1.48 -5.73 -8.43
CA ILE A 113 0.62 -6.81 -7.96
C ILE A 113 -0.80 -6.31 -7.70
N MET A 114 -0.92 -5.17 -7.01
CA MET A 114 -2.22 -4.62 -6.66
C MET A 114 -3.01 -4.12 -7.87
N MET A 115 -2.36 -3.39 -8.77
CA MET A 115 -3.05 -2.69 -9.86
C MET A 115 -3.23 -3.55 -11.12
N ILE A 116 -2.34 -4.54 -11.34
CA ILE A 116 -2.29 -5.27 -12.60
C ILE A 116 -2.47 -6.78 -12.42
N LYS A 117 -1.94 -7.36 -11.33
CA LYS A 117 -1.86 -8.81 -11.14
C LYS A 117 -2.95 -9.37 -10.22
N CYS A 118 -3.78 -8.53 -9.60
CA CYS A 118 -4.86 -8.95 -8.72
C CYS A 118 -6.22 -8.73 -9.41
N GLU A 119 -6.96 -9.80 -9.57
CA GLU A 119 -8.38 -9.75 -9.93
C GLU A 119 -9.17 -9.70 -8.62
N TYR A 120 -9.84 -8.57 -8.37
CA TYR A 120 -10.57 -8.33 -7.11
C TYR A 120 -11.96 -9.01 -7.13
N VAL A 121 -11.93 -10.33 -7.28
CA VAL A 121 -13.14 -11.20 -7.28
C VAL A 121 -13.07 -12.15 -6.08
N ASP A 122 -14.18 -12.78 -5.77
CA ASP A 122 -14.32 -13.78 -4.71
C ASP A 122 -13.74 -13.29 -3.36
N GLU A 123 -12.78 -14.00 -2.82
CA GLU A 123 -12.13 -13.67 -1.54
C GLU A 123 -11.39 -12.32 -1.55
N PHE A 124 -11.05 -11.78 -2.74
CA PHE A 124 -10.38 -10.49 -2.90
C PHE A 124 -11.33 -9.30 -3.08
N ALA A 125 -12.63 -9.50 -3.19
CA ALA A 125 -13.60 -8.41 -3.31
C ALA A 125 -13.58 -7.49 -2.07
N THR A 126 -13.41 -8.05 -0.88
CA THR A 126 -13.28 -7.29 0.37
C THR A 126 -11.99 -6.48 0.45
N VAL A 127 -10.92 -6.98 -0.19
CA VAL A 127 -9.64 -6.27 -0.29
C VAL A 127 -9.80 -4.99 -1.12
N LEU A 128 -10.53 -5.05 -2.24
CA LEU A 128 -10.83 -3.87 -3.05
C LEU A 128 -11.57 -2.81 -2.23
N GLN A 129 -12.58 -3.20 -1.44
CA GLN A 129 -13.30 -2.26 -0.59
C GLN A 129 -12.39 -1.55 0.41
N GLN A 130 -11.42 -2.27 0.99
CA GLN A 130 -10.44 -1.66 1.90
C GLN A 130 -9.49 -0.69 1.18
N ILE A 131 -9.05 -1.05 -0.03
CA ILE A 131 -8.20 -0.16 -0.86
C ILE A 131 -8.97 1.11 -1.18
N LEU A 132 -10.21 1.01 -1.65
CA LEU A 132 -11.05 2.17 -1.96
C LEU A 132 -11.31 3.03 -0.72
N GLY A 133 -11.49 2.42 0.45
CA GLY A 133 -11.61 3.13 1.72
C GLY A 133 -10.35 3.94 2.07
N ASN A 134 -9.18 3.36 1.87
CA ASN A 134 -7.90 4.06 2.07
C ASN A 134 -7.73 5.21 1.07
N CYS A 135 -8.10 5.01 -0.20
CA CYS A 135 -8.09 6.05 -1.23
C CYS A 135 -9.00 7.22 -0.85
N SER A 136 -10.21 6.93 -0.36
CA SER A 136 -11.14 7.97 0.12
C SER A 136 -10.54 8.77 1.28
N ASN A 137 -9.93 8.10 2.24
CA ASN A 137 -9.28 8.74 3.37
C ASN A 137 -8.13 9.68 2.97
N ILE A 138 -7.29 9.22 2.03
CA ILE A 138 -6.21 10.05 1.45
C ILE A 138 -6.80 11.28 0.74
N THR A 139 -7.85 11.10 -0.07
CA THR A 139 -8.53 12.21 -0.76
C THR A 139 -9.08 13.25 0.23
N GLU A 140 -9.67 12.81 1.34
CA GLU A 140 -10.15 13.72 2.38
C GLU A 140 -9.02 14.53 3.04
N LYS A 141 -7.86 13.93 3.23
CA LYS A 141 -6.69 14.63 3.79
C LYS A 141 -6.14 15.68 2.83
N ILE A 142 -6.03 15.32 1.55
CA ILE A 142 -5.64 16.27 0.50
C ILE A 142 -6.67 17.42 0.42
N GLN A 143 -7.97 17.11 0.49
CA GLN A 143 -9.02 18.13 0.49
C GLN A 143 -8.85 19.11 1.66
N LYS A 144 -8.60 18.61 2.88
CA LYS A 144 -8.35 19.47 4.06
C LYS A 144 -7.11 20.38 3.86
N ALA A 145 -6.07 19.90 3.19
CA ALA A 145 -4.92 20.74 2.85
C ALA A 145 -5.31 21.85 1.87
N TYR A 146 -6.13 21.55 0.84
CA TYR A 146 -6.66 22.57 -0.06
C TYR A 146 -7.63 23.54 0.63
N GLU A 147 -8.43 23.10 1.58
CA GLU A 147 -9.29 23.99 2.39
C GLU A 147 -8.45 24.98 3.21
N ARG A 148 -7.31 24.55 3.75
CA ARG A 148 -6.36 25.47 4.41
C ARG A 148 -5.75 26.46 3.41
N ALA A 149 -5.40 26.01 2.20
CA ALA A 149 -4.89 26.88 1.15
C ALA A 149 -5.93 27.92 0.70
N GLU A 150 -7.20 27.53 0.59
CA GLU A 150 -8.32 28.44 0.27
C GLU A 150 -8.48 29.50 1.37
N ALA A 151 -8.47 29.11 2.64
CA ALA A 151 -8.54 30.03 3.78
C ALA A 151 -7.39 31.05 3.79
N GLN A 152 -6.22 30.66 3.28
CA GLN A 152 -5.06 31.53 3.10
C GLN A 152 -5.08 32.33 1.77
N LYS A 153 -6.13 32.20 0.96
CA LYS A 153 -6.29 32.83 -0.35
C LYS A 153 -5.20 32.45 -1.37
N LEU A 154 -4.67 31.25 -1.26
CA LEU A 154 -3.67 30.71 -2.19
C LEU A 154 -4.30 30.08 -3.43
N LEU A 155 -5.62 29.81 -3.43
CA LEU A 155 -6.33 29.21 -4.56
C LEU A 155 -7.03 30.28 -5.41
N ALA A 156 -7.10 30.02 -6.72
CA ALA A 156 -7.93 30.80 -7.60
C ALA A 156 -9.43 30.55 -7.31
N SER A 157 -10.25 31.57 -7.39
CA SER A 157 -11.68 31.52 -7.05
C SER A 157 -12.53 30.55 -7.89
N SER A 158 -11.99 30.07 -9.01
CA SER A 158 -12.63 29.08 -9.88
C SER A 158 -12.46 27.61 -9.44
N HIS A 159 -11.63 27.35 -8.45
CA HIS A 159 -11.31 26.00 -8.00
C HIS A 159 -11.88 25.72 -6.61
N THR A 160 -12.48 24.56 -6.44
CA THR A 160 -12.95 24.11 -5.13
C THR A 160 -11.96 23.09 -4.53
N PRO A 161 -11.69 23.11 -3.22
CA PRO A 161 -10.80 22.17 -2.55
C PRO A 161 -11.11 20.71 -2.87
N ARG A 162 -12.39 20.36 -2.93
CA ARG A 162 -12.83 19.00 -3.27
C ARG A 162 -12.46 18.59 -4.70
N ALA A 163 -12.67 19.47 -5.69
CA ALA A 163 -12.32 19.17 -7.08
C ALA A 163 -10.80 18.98 -7.22
N LEU A 164 -10.02 19.89 -6.63
CA LEU A 164 -8.56 19.79 -6.63
C LEU A 164 -8.06 18.52 -5.95
N ALA A 165 -8.67 18.12 -4.84
CA ALA A 165 -8.30 16.87 -4.14
C ALA A 165 -8.57 15.63 -4.98
N LEU A 166 -9.71 15.59 -5.69
CA LEU A 166 -10.05 14.51 -6.60
C LEU A 166 -9.09 14.46 -7.79
N ASP A 167 -8.82 15.61 -8.42
CA ASP A 167 -7.89 15.70 -9.55
C ASP A 167 -6.47 15.25 -9.12
N THR A 168 -6.02 15.70 -7.95
CA THR A 168 -4.74 15.29 -7.39
C THR A 168 -4.69 13.78 -7.14
N HIS A 169 -5.76 13.22 -6.57
CA HIS A 169 -5.81 11.77 -6.29
C HIS A 169 -5.88 10.93 -7.57
N LEU A 170 -6.58 11.39 -8.61
CA LEU A 170 -6.69 10.69 -9.89
C LEU A 170 -5.40 10.73 -10.73
N PHE A 171 -4.47 11.60 -10.38
CA PHE A 171 -3.16 11.67 -11.02
C PHE A 171 -2.23 10.56 -10.56
N PHE A 172 -2.53 9.92 -9.44
CA PHE A 172 -1.82 8.79 -8.83
C PHE A 172 -2.55 7.47 -9.03
#